data_4857fd9c4fd488e7229997c2a5d25667
#
_entry.id   4857fd9c4fd488e7229997c2a5d25667
#
_cell.length_a   1.000
_cell.length_b   1.000
_cell.length_c   1.000
_cell.angle_alpha   90.00
_cell.angle_beta   90.00
_cell.angle_gamma   90.00
#
_symmetry.space_group_name_H-M   'P 1'
#
loop_
_entity.id
_entity.type
_entity.pdbx_description
1 polymer ?
#
loop_
_entity_poly.entity_id
_entity_poly.type
_entity_poly.pdbx_seq_one_letter_code
_entity_poly.pdbx_strand_id
1 'polypeptide(L)' 'SDILVSPATHAHSEVYEEAIAALTMLGFAQVPSQKVVSAILKEEPEAAVEKVIKLALKRL' A
#
# COMPACT_ATOMS: atom_id res chain seq x y z
N SER A 1 19.05 -11.72 5.36
CA SER A 1 18.02 -11.83 4.35
C SER A 1 17.46 -10.47 3.96
N ASP A 2 17.27 -9.62 4.96
CA ASP A 2 16.76 -8.29 4.66
C ASP A 2 17.72 -7.49 3.81
N ILE A 3 18.99 -7.74 3.98
CA ILE A 3 19.99 -7.03 3.21
C ILE A 3 19.91 -7.32 1.74
N LEU A 4 19.21 -8.38 1.39
CA LEU A 4 19.05 -8.73 -0.02
C LEU A 4 17.95 -7.95 -0.70
N VAL A 5 17.15 -7.24 0.07
CA VAL A 5 16.05 -6.47 -0.48
C VAL A 5 16.60 -5.18 -1.07
N SER A 6 16.26 -4.93 -2.33
CA SER A 6 16.72 -3.72 -2.99
C SER A 6 16.00 -2.50 -2.39
N PRO A 7 16.68 -1.35 -2.40
CA PRO A 7 16.07 -0.14 -1.86
C PRO A 7 14.74 0.22 -2.52
N ALA A 8 14.64 0.03 -3.83
CA ALA A 8 13.40 0.35 -4.54
C ALA A 8 12.26 -0.54 -4.07
N THR A 9 12.53 -1.83 -3.95
CA THR A 9 11.52 -2.77 -3.48
C THR A 9 11.14 -2.46 -2.05
N HIS A 10 12.13 -2.11 -1.24
CA HIS A 10 11.89 -1.82 0.15
C HIS A 10 10.98 -0.60 0.32
N ALA A 11 11.25 0.46 -0.43
CA ALA A 11 10.43 1.66 -0.36
C ALA A 11 9.00 1.37 -0.78
N HIS A 12 8.84 0.55 -1.82
CA HIS A 12 7.52 0.16 -2.29
C HIS A 12 6.78 -0.63 -1.22
N SER A 13 7.50 -1.50 -0.53
CA SER A 13 6.94 -2.29 0.56
C SER A 13 6.47 -1.42 1.71
N GLU A 14 7.21 -0.38 2.02
CA GLU A 14 6.83 0.51 3.10
C GLU A 14 5.51 1.19 2.83
N VAL A 15 5.33 1.71 1.63
CA VAL A 15 4.08 2.36 1.27
C VAL A 15 2.94 1.36 1.32
N TYR A 16 3.18 0.17 0.80
CA TYR A 16 2.19 -0.89 0.80
C TYR A 16 1.72 -1.20 2.23
N GLU A 17 2.67 -1.44 3.11
CA GLU A 17 2.34 -1.81 4.47
C GLU A 17 1.69 -0.69 5.25
N GLU A 18 2.17 0.53 5.07
CA GLU A 18 1.59 1.67 5.75
C GLU A 18 0.16 1.93 5.31
N ALA A 19 -0.08 1.82 4.02
CA ALA A 19 -1.42 2.04 3.51
C ALA A 19 -2.39 0.99 4.05
N ILE A 20 -1.96 -0.26 4.07
CA ILE A 20 -2.81 -1.33 4.58
C ILE A 20 -3.07 -1.14 6.07
N ALA A 21 -2.05 -0.78 6.82
CA ALA A 21 -2.23 -0.54 8.26
C ALA A 21 -3.24 0.58 8.49
N ALA A 22 -3.14 1.66 7.73
CA ALA A 22 -4.07 2.76 7.88
C ALA A 22 -5.50 2.32 7.55
N LEU A 23 -5.66 1.54 6.50
CA LEU A 23 -6.99 1.10 6.11
C LEU A 23 -7.60 0.16 7.14
N THR A 24 -6.79 -0.73 7.70
CA THR A 24 -7.31 -1.63 8.72
C THR A 24 -7.65 -0.87 10.00
N MET A 25 -6.91 0.18 10.30
CA MET A 25 -7.25 1.02 11.45
C MET A 25 -8.56 1.74 11.24
N LEU A 26 -8.92 2.00 10.00
CA LEU A 26 -10.20 2.62 9.68
C LEU A 26 -11.36 1.62 9.67
N GLY A 27 -11.05 0.34 9.84
CA GLY A 27 -12.08 -0.67 9.92
C GLY A 27 -12.22 -1.55 8.68
N PHE A 28 -11.38 -1.37 7.68
CA PHE A 28 -11.47 -2.19 6.47
C PHE A 28 -10.76 -3.51 6.67
N ALA A 29 -11.27 -4.56 6.03
CA ALA A 29 -10.65 -5.86 6.13
C ALA A 29 -9.29 -5.87 5.44
N GLN A 30 -8.40 -6.73 5.92
CA GLN A 30 -7.03 -6.74 5.43
C GLN A 30 -6.93 -7.20 3.98
N VAL A 31 -7.62 -8.28 3.64
CA VAL A 31 -7.49 -8.83 2.29
C VAL A 31 -7.96 -7.87 1.20
N PRO A 32 -9.15 -7.29 1.29
CA PRO A 32 -9.55 -6.29 0.29
C PRO A 32 -8.59 -5.11 0.24
N SER A 33 -8.09 -4.68 1.40
CA SER A 33 -7.14 -3.58 1.44
C SER A 33 -5.87 -3.92 0.68
N GLN A 34 -5.36 -5.13 0.87
CA GLN A 34 -4.18 -5.57 0.16
C GLN A 34 -4.38 -5.56 -1.34
N LYS A 35 -5.52 -6.05 -1.80
CA LYS A 35 -5.79 -6.09 -3.22
C LYS A 35 -5.87 -4.71 -3.83
N VAL A 36 -6.57 -3.81 -3.15
CA VAL A 36 -6.73 -2.46 -3.67
C VAL A 36 -5.40 -1.71 -3.68
N VAL A 37 -4.65 -1.81 -2.59
CA VAL A 37 -3.36 -1.12 -2.51
C VAL A 37 -2.39 -1.66 -3.55
N SER A 38 -2.38 -2.98 -3.75
CA SER A 38 -1.52 -3.57 -4.78
C SER A 38 -1.86 -3.04 -6.16
N ALA A 39 -3.15 -2.94 -6.48
CA ALA A 39 -3.57 -2.44 -7.77
C ALA A 39 -3.16 -0.98 -7.95
N ILE A 40 -3.35 -0.18 -6.90
CA ILE A 40 -2.98 1.23 -6.98
C ILE A 40 -1.48 1.39 -7.20
N LEU A 41 -0.69 0.62 -6.50
CA LEU A 41 0.77 0.73 -6.63
C LEU A 41 1.26 0.23 -7.98
N LYS A 42 0.53 -0.65 -8.62
CA LYS A 42 0.86 -1.03 -9.99
C LYS A 42 0.60 0.10 -10.96
N GLU A 43 -0.49 0.83 -10.73
CA GLU A 43 -0.84 1.95 -11.59
C GLU A 43 0.06 3.15 -11.33
N GLU A 44 0.39 3.38 -10.06
CA GLU A 44 1.19 4.53 -9.67
C GLU A 44 2.26 4.09 -8.68
N PRO A 45 3.35 3.51 -9.18
CA PRO A 45 4.37 2.96 -8.28
C PRO A 45 5.03 3.99 -7.38
N GLU A 46 4.98 5.25 -7.74
CA GLU A 46 5.63 6.31 -6.96
C GLU A 46 4.66 7.11 -6.12
N ALA A 47 3.44 6.63 -5.99
CA ALA A 47 2.46 7.37 -5.20
C ALA A 47 2.85 7.36 -3.73
N ALA A 48 2.65 8.50 -3.08
CA ALA A 48 2.86 8.61 -1.64
C ALA A 48 1.74 7.85 -0.92
N VAL A 49 2.02 7.49 0.34
CA VAL A 49 1.06 6.70 1.09
C VAL A 49 -0.29 7.42 1.21
N GLU A 50 -0.26 8.73 1.37
CA GLU A 50 -1.51 9.49 1.46
C GLU A 50 -2.36 9.33 0.21
N LYS A 51 -1.72 9.40 -0.93
CA LYS A 51 -2.45 9.24 -2.19
C LYS A 51 -3.00 7.84 -2.32
N VAL A 52 -2.20 6.85 -1.94
CA VAL A 52 -2.64 5.47 -2.00
C VAL A 52 -3.88 5.26 -1.14
N ILE A 53 -3.87 5.81 0.07
CA ILE A 53 -5.01 5.67 0.97
C ILE A 53 -6.24 6.35 0.38
N LYS A 54 -6.09 7.54 -0.16
CA LYS A 54 -7.22 8.25 -0.75
C LYS A 54 -7.84 7.46 -1.89
N LEU A 55 -7.00 6.93 -2.75
CA LEU A 55 -7.50 6.14 -3.88
C LEU A 55 -8.14 4.85 -3.41
N ALA A 56 -7.57 4.23 -2.39
CA ALA A 56 -8.13 3.00 -1.85
C ALA A 56 -9.52 3.23 -1.27
N LEU A 57 -9.70 4.35 -0.57
CA LEU A 57 -11.00 4.65 0.02
C LEU A 57 -12.08 4.80 -1.02
N LYS A 58 -11.71 5.25 -2.21
CA LYS A 58 -12.67 5.37 -3.29
C LYS A 58 -13.07 4.03 -3.88
N ARG A 59 -12.20 3.03 -3.73
CA ARG A 59 -12.43 1.71 -4.31
C ARG A 59 -12.98 0.70 -3.32
N LEU A 60 -12.83 0.97 -2.05
CA LEU A 60 -13.36 0.11 -0.98
C LEU A 60 -14.78 0.52 -0.58
#